data_2674090b5c90b38c7c117a511cd35ef5
#
_entry.id   2674090b5c90b38c7c117a511cd35ef5
#
_cell.length_a   1.000
_cell.length_b   1.000
_cell.length_c   1.000
_cell.angle_alpha   90.00
_cell.angle_beta   90.00
_cell.angle_gamma   90.00
#
_symmetry.space_group_name_H-M   'P 1'
#
loop_
_entity.id
_entity.type
_entity.pdbx_description
1 polymer ?
#
loop_
_entity_poly.entity_id
_entity_poly.type
_entity_poly.pdbx_seq_one_letter_code
_entity_poly.pdbx_strand_id
1 'polypeptide(L)'
;MKWRVTLLPPACRMVLAVMASLGARPACTAPVNYDLDPNHTHPMFEVDHYGMSMWRGIFRHTYGTVTLDTAASTGTVDVTVDVASVDFGNDQMNNVAVNSTAPAILEAAKYPTAHYNGTLGGFVNGAPTTVTGTLTLHGVTRPLTLHVDIFKCIPIHPVLKREVCGADASGSFDRAAFGITVGQKFGFKMDVTLRIQVEAIKTEP
;
A
#
# COMPACT_ATOMS: atom_id res chain seq x y z
N MET A 1 27.38 41.53 88.07
CA MET A 1 26.64 40.43 87.44
C MET A 1 26.28 40.88 86.01
N LYS A 2 27.09 40.42 85.00
CA LYS A 2 26.95 40.86 83.62
C LYS A 2 26.34 39.72 82.77
N TRP A 3 25.16 39.94 82.26
CA TRP A 3 24.49 38.99 81.34
C TRP A 3 25.01 39.23 79.93
N ARG A 4 25.54 38.17 79.27
CA ARG A 4 25.89 38.16 77.87
C ARG A 4 24.72 37.62 77.07
N VAL A 5 24.18 38.43 76.14
CA VAL A 5 23.21 38.06 75.20
C VAL A 5 23.96 37.52 73.98
N THR A 6 23.77 36.25 73.66
CA THR A 6 24.30 35.62 72.43
C THR A 6 23.30 35.73 71.31
N LEU A 7 23.64 36.47 70.27
CA LEU A 7 22.85 36.58 69.04
C LEU A 7 23.14 35.36 68.14
N LEU A 8 22.09 34.58 67.77
CA LEU A 8 22.15 33.54 66.78
C LEU A 8 22.09 34.18 65.38
N PRO A 9 22.84 33.62 64.36
CA PRO A 9 22.81 34.12 62.99
C PRO A 9 21.53 33.63 62.26
N PRO A 10 21.07 34.39 61.24
CA PRO A 10 19.86 34.04 60.49
C PRO A 10 20.10 32.85 59.60
N ALA A 11 19.22 31.83 59.69
CA ALA A 11 19.20 30.65 58.86
C ALA A 11 18.92 31.05 57.39
N CYS A 12 19.87 30.74 56.52
CA CYS A 12 19.76 30.87 55.07
C CYS A 12 18.73 29.83 54.58
N ARG A 13 17.52 30.29 54.23
CA ARG A 13 16.51 29.45 53.60
C ARG A 13 16.90 29.26 52.15
N MET A 14 17.42 28.08 51.81
CA MET A 14 17.70 27.64 50.48
C MET A 14 16.36 27.26 49.83
N VAL A 15 15.86 28.12 48.93
CA VAL A 15 14.71 27.81 48.09
C VAL A 15 15.17 26.90 46.98
N LEU A 16 14.83 25.58 47.07
CA LEU A 16 14.98 24.67 45.95
C LEU A 16 13.94 25.00 44.88
N ALA A 17 14.38 25.66 43.81
CA ALA A 17 13.58 25.80 42.59
C ALA A 17 13.57 24.47 41.85
N VAL A 18 12.46 23.72 41.97
CA VAL A 18 12.20 22.52 41.13
C VAL A 18 11.86 23.02 39.73
N MET A 19 12.83 22.99 38.83
CA MET A 19 12.58 23.17 37.40
C MET A 19 11.84 21.92 36.88
N ALA A 20 10.52 22.02 36.74
CA ALA A 20 9.73 21.05 36.01
C ALA A 20 10.12 21.16 34.52
N SER A 21 10.94 20.22 34.03
CA SER A 21 11.19 20.05 32.60
C SER A 21 9.90 19.56 31.96
N LEU A 22 9.16 20.48 31.33
CA LEU A 22 8.09 20.11 30.37
C LEU A 22 8.77 19.40 29.19
N GLY A 23 8.86 18.08 29.27
CA GLY A 23 9.24 17.26 28.11
C GLY A 23 8.20 17.50 27.02
N ALA A 24 8.58 18.14 25.92
CA ALA A 24 7.77 18.23 24.73
C ALA A 24 7.47 16.80 24.29
N ARG A 25 6.21 16.37 24.43
CA ARG A 25 5.74 15.11 23.84
C ARG A 25 5.82 15.29 22.33
N PRO A 26 6.41 14.35 21.57
CA PRO A 26 6.33 14.41 20.11
C PRO A 26 4.85 14.49 19.74
N ALA A 27 4.48 15.49 18.97
CA ALA A 27 3.13 15.60 18.41
C ALA A 27 2.94 14.34 17.53
N CYS A 28 2.08 13.44 17.95
CA CYS A 28 1.64 12.32 17.12
C CYS A 28 0.81 12.96 15.99
N THR A 29 1.39 13.07 14.82
CA THR A 29 0.62 13.47 13.63
C THR A 29 -0.38 12.37 13.33
N ALA A 30 -1.64 12.73 13.10
CA ALA A 30 -2.67 11.74 12.75
C ALA A 30 -2.31 11.09 11.40
N PRO A 31 -2.68 9.81 11.21
CA PRO A 31 -2.56 9.15 9.91
C PRO A 31 -3.23 9.97 8.81
N VAL A 32 -2.59 10.01 7.65
CA VAL A 32 -3.09 10.72 6.47
C VAL A 32 -3.77 9.74 5.54
N ASN A 33 -4.95 10.09 5.04
CA ASN A 33 -5.70 9.30 4.08
C ASN A 33 -5.49 9.83 2.66
N TYR A 34 -5.43 8.89 1.71
CA TYR A 34 -5.27 9.15 0.29
C TYR A 34 -6.26 8.30 -0.48
N ASP A 35 -6.86 8.86 -1.53
CA ASP A 35 -7.62 8.12 -2.54
C ASP A 35 -6.70 7.79 -3.71
N LEU A 36 -6.79 6.57 -4.25
CA LEU A 36 -6.04 6.20 -5.45
C LEU A 36 -6.48 7.08 -6.63
N ASP A 37 -5.49 7.57 -7.38
CA ASP A 37 -5.78 8.24 -8.67
C ASP A 37 -6.02 7.18 -9.74
N PRO A 38 -7.25 7.03 -10.24
CA PRO A 38 -7.58 6.00 -11.22
C PRO A 38 -6.92 6.22 -12.59
N ASN A 39 -6.43 7.44 -12.88
CA ASN A 39 -5.74 7.74 -14.12
C ASN A 39 -4.25 7.36 -14.08
N HIS A 40 -3.70 7.18 -12.88
CA HIS A 40 -2.29 6.88 -12.67
C HIS A 40 -2.07 5.60 -11.82
N THR A 41 -3.12 4.78 -11.69
CA THR A 41 -3.04 3.51 -10.93
C THR A 41 -3.45 2.35 -11.82
N HIS A 42 -2.45 1.62 -12.32
CA HIS A 42 -2.66 0.54 -13.26
C HIS A 42 -1.85 -0.69 -12.84
N PRO A 43 -2.48 -1.67 -12.17
CA PRO A 43 -1.85 -2.96 -11.93
C PRO A 43 -1.56 -3.66 -13.27
N MET A 44 -0.28 -3.89 -13.54
CA MET A 44 0.21 -4.67 -14.68
C MET A 44 0.57 -6.07 -14.20
N PHE A 45 0.43 -7.03 -15.10
CA PHE A 45 0.85 -8.40 -14.85
C PHE A 45 1.53 -9.03 -16.07
N GLU A 46 2.37 -10.01 -15.80
CA GLU A 46 3.07 -10.81 -16.80
C GLU A 46 2.77 -12.29 -16.55
N VAL A 47 2.42 -13.01 -17.60
CA VAL A 47 2.15 -14.45 -17.55
C VAL A 47 2.91 -15.18 -18.67
N ASP A 48 3.36 -16.39 -18.38
CA ASP A 48 4.05 -17.24 -19.35
C ASP A 48 3.12 -17.65 -20.49
N HIS A 49 3.64 -17.65 -21.72
CA HIS A 49 2.98 -18.17 -22.90
C HIS A 49 3.87 -19.21 -23.57
N TYR A 50 3.72 -20.48 -23.16
CA TYR A 50 4.48 -21.63 -23.62
C TYR A 50 6.00 -21.56 -23.42
N GLY A 51 6.50 -20.72 -22.52
CA GLY A 51 7.95 -20.45 -22.40
C GLY A 51 8.55 -19.70 -23.57
N MET A 52 7.74 -19.34 -24.59
CA MET A 52 8.20 -18.61 -25.78
C MET A 52 8.24 -17.11 -25.57
N SER A 53 7.29 -16.59 -24.80
CA SER A 53 7.16 -15.14 -24.52
C SER A 53 6.39 -14.91 -23.25
N MET A 54 6.45 -13.68 -22.76
CA MET A 54 5.60 -13.21 -21.67
C MET A 54 4.46 -12.37 -22.24
N TRP A 55 3.23 -12.77 -21.95
CA TRP A 55 2.06 -11.93 -22.17
C TRP A 55 1.92 -10.95 -21.03
N ARG A 56 1.62 -9.72 -21.39
CA ARG A 56 1.44 -8.61 -20.45
C ARG A 56 0.04 -8.07 -20.59
N GLY A 57 -0.56 -7.75 -19.46
CA GLY A 57 -1.84 -7.07 -19.41
C GLY A 57 -1.84 -6.03 -18.31
N ILE A 58 -2.78 -5.13 -18.39
CA ILE A 58 -3.07 -4.13 -17.35
C ILE A 58 -4.53 -4.19 -16.98
N PHE A 59 -4.86 -3.75 -15.76
CA PHE A 59 -6.23 -3.41 -15.41
C PHE A 59 -6.38 -1.90 -15.48
N ARG A 60 -7.34 -1.43 -16.28
CA ARG A 60 -7.54 0.00 -16.54
C ARG A 60 -8.35 0.71 -15.46
N HIS A 61 -9.14 -0.03 -14.69
CA HIS A 61 -9.99 0.52 -13.64
C HIS A 61 -9.60 -0.06 -12.30
N THR A 62 -8.99 0.79 -11.47
CA THR A 62 -8.55 0.47 -10.12
C THR A 62 -8.92 1.64 -9.22
N TYR A 63 -9.43 1.34 -8.03
CA TYR A 63 -9.80 2.33 -7.03
C TYR A 63 -9.52 1.80 -5.63
N GLY A 64 -9.48 2.68 -4.66
CA GLY A 64 -9.18 2.31 -3.28
C GLY A 64 -8.59 3.44 -2.48
N THR A 65 -8.08 3.10 -1.30
CA THR A 65 -7.54 4.05 -0.34
C THR A 65 -6.21 3.59 0.24
N VAL A 66 -5.40 4.55 0.63
CA VAL A 66 -4.19 4.33 1.42
C VAL A 66 -4.26 5.20 2.66
N THR A 67 -3.96 4.62 3.81
CA THR A 67 -3.70 5.38 5.04
C THR A 67 -2.23 5.29 5.37
N LEU A 68 -1.57 6.41 5.64
CA LEU A 68 -0.14 6.47 5.91
C LEU A 68 0.14 7.31 7.15
N ASP A 69 0.89 6.76 8.09
CA ASP A 69 1.49 7.46 9.22
C ASP A 69 3.02 7.27 9.16
N THR A 70 3.70 8.26 8.59
CA THR A 70 5.16 8.22 8.45
C THR A 70 5.87 8.34 9.79
N ALA A 71 5.27 9.03 10.77
CA ALA A 71 5.84 9.21 12.10
C ALA A 71 5.77 7.90 12.92
N ALA A 72 4.66 7.18 12.83
CA ALA A 72 4.49 5.87 13.44
C ALA A 72 5.09 4.73 12.61
N SER A 73 5.52 4.99 11.36
CA SER A 73 5.98 3.97 10.41
C SER A 73 4.95 2.87 10.20
N THR A 74 3.70 3.26 9.99
CA THR A 74 2.56 2.38 9.76
C THR A 74 1.70 2.88 8.61
N GLY A 75 0.88 1.99 8.05
CA GLY A 75 -0.12 2.35 7.05
C GLY A 75 -0.87 1.13 6.55
N THR A 76 -1.95 1.38 5.84
CA THR A 76 -2.79 0.33 5.24
C THR A 76 -3.14 0.68 3.81
N VAL A 77 -3.41 -0.34 3.02
CA VAL A 77 -3.94 -0.20 1.67
C VAL A 77 -5.21 -1.04 1.54
N ASP A 78 -6.19 -0.50 0.82
CA ASP A 78 -7.42 -1.18 0.44
C ASP A 78 -7.68 -0.87 -1.03
N VAL A 79 -7.52 -1.88 -1.89
CA VAL A 79 -7.52 -1.71 -3.34
C VAL A 79 -8.52 -2.67 -3.98
N THR A 80 -9.37 -2.13 -4.83
CA THR A 80 -10.30 -2.90 -5.67
C THR A 80 -9.98 -2.68 -7.14
N VAL A 81 -9.93 -3.76 -7.89
CA VAL A 81 -9.69 -3.80 -9.32
C VAL A 81 -10.93 -4.31 -10.02
N ASP A 82 -11.43 -3.58 -11.03
CA ASP A 82 -12.46 -4.06 -11.93
C ASP A 82 -11.86 -5.12 -12.88
N VAL A 83 -12.28 -6.36 -12.71
CA VAL A 83 -11.75 -7.51 -13.46
C VAL A 83 -12.08 -7.41 -14.95
N ALA A 84 -13.24 -6.82 -15.30
CA ALA A 84 -13.62 -6.62 -16.69
C ALA A 84 -12.76 -5.57 -17.42
N SER A 85 -12.01 -4.76 -16.68
CA SER A 85 -11.14 -3.72 -17.24
C SER A 85 -9.78 -4.25 -17.75
N VAL A 86 -9.57 -5.57 -17.74
CA VAL A 86 -8.32 -6.16 -18.24
C VAL A 86 -8.07 -5.83 -19.69
N ASP A 87 -6.83 -5.45 -20.01
CA ASP A 87 -6.41 -5.14 -21.37
C ASP A 87 -5.04 -5.72 -21.67
N PHE A 88 -5.01 -6.64 -22.64
CA PHE A 88 -3.80 -7.27 -23.19
C PHE A 88 -3.29 -6.55 -24.45
N GLY A 89 -3.94 -5.44 -24.86
CA GLY A 89 -3.70 -4.83 -26.17
C GLY A 89 -4.26 -5.64 -27.32
N ASN A 90 -5.20 -6.57 -27.06
CA ASN A 90 -5.82 -7.45 -28.05
C ASN A 90 -7.28 -7.73 -27.63
N ASP A 91 -8.24 -7.22 -28.39
CA ASP A 91 -9.67 -7.30 -28.08
C ASP A 91 -10.19 -8.74 -27.98
N GLN A 92 -9.70 -9.63 -28.85
CA GLN A 92 -10.09 -11.04 -28.79
C GLN A 92 -9.62 -11.68 -27.48
N MET A 93 -8.39 -11.40 -27.06
CA MET A 93 -7.87 -11.91 -25.79
C MET A 93 -8.55 -11.28 -24.59
N ASN A 94 -8.85 -9.98 -24.64
CA ASN A 94 -9.61 -9.29 -23.60
C ASN A 94 -10.97 -9.99 -23.40
N ASN A 95 -11.69 -10.23 -24.50
CA ASN A 95 -12.99 -10.92 -24.46
C ASN A 95 -12.87 -12.35 -23.92
N VAL A 96 -11.86 -13.11 -24.35
CA VAL A 96 -11.63 -14.47 -23.84
C VAL A 96 -11.29 -14.46 -22.35
N ALA A 97 -10.44 -13.55 -21.90
CA ALA A 97 -10.06 -13.46 -20.49
C ALA A 97 -11.26 -13.14 -19.58
N VAL A 98 -12.12 -12.23 -20.01
CA VAL A 98 -13.26 -11.74 -19.22
C VAL A 98 -14.42 -12.76 -19.22
N ASN A 99 -14.73 -13.37 -20.39
CA ASN A 99 -16.00 -14.08 -20.59
C ASN A 99 -15.89 -15.60 -20.69
N SER A 100 -14.67 -16.16 -20.89
CA SER A 100 -14.53 -17.61 -21.03
C SER A 100 -14.81 -18.31 -19.71
N THR A 101 -15.65 -19.34 -19.79
CA THR A 101 -15.99 -20.25 -18.68
C THR A 101 -15.42 -21.67 -18.85
N ALA A 102 -15.00 -21.99 -20.09
CA ALA A 102 -14.44 -23.29 -20.42
C ALA A 102 -13.35 -23.19 -21.51
N PRO A 103 -12.07 -23.04 -21.17
CA PRO A 103 -11.52 -22.93 -19.81
C PRO A 103 -11.79 -21.55 -19.17
N ALA A 104 -12.13 -21.56 -17.89
CA ALA A 104 -12.33 -20.35 -17.13
C ALA A 104 -11.00 -19.60 -16.94
N ILE A 105 -11.03 -18.27 -17.14
CA ILE A 105 -9.89 -17.39 -16.87
C ILE A 105 -10.27 -16.44 -15.73
N LEU A 106 -10.96 -15.34 -16.02
CA LEU A 106 -11.34 -14.37 -15.00
C LEU A 106 -12.82 -14.46 -14.60
N GLU A 107 -13.69 -14.94 -15.50
CA GLU A 107 -15.15 -15.05 -15.29
C GLU A 107 -15.75 -13.77 -14.65
N ALA A 108 -15.51 -12.60 -15.27
CA ALA A 108 -15.84 -11.32 -14.66
C ALA A 108 -17.33 -11.14 -14.31
N ALA A 109 -18.25 -11.84 -15.02
CA ALA A 109 -19.67 -11.85 -14.65
C ALA A 109 -19.94 -12.50 -13.28
N LYS A 110 -19.09 -13.43 -12.86
CA LYS A 110 -19.19 -14.14 -11.57
C LYS A 110 -18.30 -13.52 -10.50
N TYR A 111 -17.14 -13.04 -10.91
CA TYR A 111 -16.12 -12.45 -10.05
C TYR A 111 -15.74 -11.05 -10.59
N PRO A 112 -16.62 -10.05 -10.41
CA PRO A 112 -16.45 -8.75 -11.06
C PRO A 112 -15.26 -7.96 -10.54
N THR A 113 -14.78 -8.26 -9.34
CA THR A 113 -13.68 -7.53 -8.72
C THR A 113 -12.59 -8.48 -8.20
N ALA A 114 -11.34 -8.00 -8.24
CA ALA A 114 -10.27 -8.49 -7.40
C ALA A 114 -10.01 -7.46 -6.29
N HIS A 115 -9.64 -7.93 -5.10
CA HIS A 115 -9.48 -7.06 -3.94
C HIS A 115 -8.18 -7.37 -3.20
N TYR A 116 -7.42 -6.35 -2.85
CA TYR A 116 -6.19 -6.46 -2.07
C TYR A 116 -6.26 -5.56 -0.83
N ASN A 117 -6.14 -6.18 0.34
CA ASN A 117 -5.92 -5.47 1.61
C ASN A 117 -4.54 -5.75 2.13
N GLY A 118 -3.84 -4.72 2.59
CA GLY A 118 -2.50 -4.92 3.14
C GLY A 118 -2.09 -3.86 4.14
N THR A 119 -1.02 -4.19 4.86
CA THR A 119 -0.34 -3.30 5.80
C THR A 119 1.02 -2.92 5.24
N LEU A 120 1.32 -1.63 5.22
CA LEU A 120 2.62 -1.09 4.86
C LEU A 120 3.65 -1.43 5.94
N GLY A 121 4.83 -1.84 5.54
CA GLY A 121 5.90 -2.26 6.45
C GLY A 121 7.29 -2.00 5.92
N GLY A 122 8.32 -2.40 6.71
CA GLY A 122 9.71 -2.28 6.32
C GLY A 122 10.16 -0.83 6.11
N PHE A 123 9.65 0.12 6.88
CA PHE A 123 9.92 1.55 6.67
C PHE A 123 11.41 1.89 6.78
N VAL A 124 11.92 2.55 5.74
CA VAL A 124 13.29 3.09 5.69
C VAL A 124 13.19 4.58 5.32
N ASN A 125 13.72 5.45 6.18
CA ASN A 125 13.65 6.91 5.98
C ASN A 125 12.22 7.43 5.72
N GLY A 126 11.21 6.85 6.38
CA GLY A 126 9.80 7.21 6.24
C GLY A 126 9.10 6.62 5.01
N ALA A 127 9.79 5.85 4.17
CA ALA A 127 9.23 5.17 3.01
C ALA A 127 8.98 3.68 3.32
N PRO A 128 7.78 3.13 3.05
CA PRO A 128 7.53 1.70 3.16
C PRO A 128 8.31 0.93 2.08
N THR A 129 8.79 -0.27 2.38
CA THR A 129 9.46 -1.15 1.43
C THR A 129 8.67 -2.42 1.13
N THR A 130 7.62 -2.69 1.90
CA THR A 130 6.77 -3.87 1.72
C THR A 130 5.31 -3.54 1.98
N VAL A 131 4.42 -4.31 1.35
CA VAL A 131 3.00 -4.40 1.73
C VAL A 131 2.68 -5.86 1.96
N THR A 132 2.31 -6.22 3.17
CA THR A 132 1.91 -7.59 3.51
C THR A 132 0.40 -7.65 3.66
N GLY A 133 -0.24 -8.53 2.88
CA GLY A 133 -1.69 -8.54 2.84
C GLY A 133 -2.28 -9.82 2.25
N THR A 134 -3.51 -9.67 1.77
CA THR A 134 -4.26 -10.76 1.12
C THR A 134 -4.87 -10.27 -0.19
N LEU A 135 -4.75 -11.10 -1.22
CA LEU A 135 -5.43 -10.95 -2.50
C LEU A 135 -6.66 -11.87 -2.54
N THR A 136 -7.81 -11.28 -2.84
CA THR A 136 -9.01 -12.03 -3.25
C THR A 136 -9.14 -11.92 -4.76
N LEU A 137 -9.04 -13.03 -5.46
CA LEU A 137 -9.15 -13.14 -6.91
C LEU A 137 -9.96 -14.39 -7.26
N HIS A 138 -10.85 -14.29 -8.24
CA HIS A 138 -11.66 -15.43 -8.70
C HIS A 138 -12.41 -16.12 -7.53
N GLY A 139 -12.86 -15.35 -6.53
CA GLY A 139 -13.56 -15.80 -5.33
C GLY A 139 -12.69 -16.50 -4.28
N VAL A 140 -11.39 -16.56 -4.46
CA VAL A 140 -10.44 -17.18 -3.52
C VAL A 140 -9.53 -16.14 -2.92
N THR A 141 -9.32 -16.21 -1.59
CA THR A 141 -8.41 -15.29 -0.87
C THR A 141 -7.11 -16.01 -0.51
N ARG A 142 -5.96 -15.40 -0.79
CA ARG A 142 -4.63 -15.92 -0.47
C ARG A 142 -3.72 -14.80 0.04
N PRO A 143 -2.72 -15.12 0.88
CA PRO A 143 -1.67 -14.17 1.25
C PRO A 143 -0.90 -13.70 0.00
N LEU A 144 -0.57 -12.43 -0.04
CA LEU A 144 0.31 -11.83 -1.03
C LEU A 144 1.13 -10.73 -0.39
N THR A 145 2.44 -10.81 -0.53
CA THR A 145 3.36 -9.73 -0.15
C THR A 145 3.84 -9.02 -1.42
N LEU A 146 3.78 -7.69 -1.41
CA LEU A 146 4.35 -6.85 -2.45
C LEU A 146 5.63 -6.18 -1.92
N HIS A 147 6.62 -6.03 -2.78
CA HIS A 147 7.79 -5.19 -2.56
C HIS A 147 7.51 -3.81 -3.13
N VAL A 148 7.82 -2.78 -2.37
CA VAL A 148 7.75 -1.38 -2.85
C VAL A 148 9.14 -1.02 -3.36
N ASP A 149 9.25 -0.92 -4.68
CA ASP A 149 10.53 -0.70 -5.37
C ASP A 149 10.88 0.80 -5.40
N ILE A 150 9.87 1.65 -5.52
CA ILE A 150 9.99 3.12 -5.50
C ILE A 150 8.85 3.66 -4.63
N PHE A 151 9.12 4.66 -3.80
CA PHE A 151 8.11 5.42 -3.07
C PHE A 151 8.52 6.88 -2.96
N LYS A 152 7.60 7.79 -3.27
CA LYS A 152 7.81 9.23 -3.14
C LYS A 152 6.50 9.98 -2.94
N CYS A 153 6.51 10.96 -2.03
CA CYS A 153 5.44 11.94 -1.91
C CYS A 153 5.91 13.33 -2.37
N ILE A 154 5.03 14.06 -3.02
CA ILE A 154 5.18 15.47 -3.39
C ILE A 154 4.17 16.24 -2.55
N PRO A 155 4.60 17.03 -1.56
CA PRO A 155 3.68 17.70 -0.61
C PRO A 155 2.70 18.66 -1.28
N ILE A 156 3.13 19.33 -2.37
CA ILE A 156 2.29 20.23 -3.17
C ILE A 156 2.50 19.87 -4.64
N HIS A 157 1.64 19.01 -5.16
CA HIS A 157 1.69 18.64 -6.56
C HIS A 157 1.40 19.86 -7.45
N PRO A 158 2.20 20.11 -8.52
CA PRO A 158 2.13 21.36 -9.29
C PRO A 158 0.77 21.61 -9.95
N VAL A 159 0.02 20.57 -10.28
CA VAL A 159 -1.31 20.67 -10.90
C VAL A 159 -2.41 20.56 -9.84
N LEU A 160 -2.39 19.52 -9.03
CA LEU A 160 -3.47 19.20 -8.07
C LEU A 160 -3.45 20.08 -6.82
N LYS A 161 -2.33 20.78 -6.53
CA LYS A 161 -2.16 21.66 -5.37
C LYS A 161 -2.37 20.97 -4.02
N ARG A 162 -2.30 19.64 -3.99
CA ARG A 162 -2.39 18.77 -2.82
C ARG A 162 -1.17 17.84 -2.78
N GLU A 163 -0.99 17.17 -1.66
CA GLU A 163 -0.01 16.11 -1.56
C GLU A 163 -0.42 14.91 -2.42
N VAL A 164 0.53 14.38 -3.17
CA VAL A 164 0.38 13.15 -3.97
C VAL A 164 1.55 12.24 -3.62
N CYS A 165 1.25 11.00 -3.30
CA CYS A 165 2.25 9.95 -3.11
C CYS A 165 2.17 8.94 -4.26
N GLY A 166 3.31 8.57 -4.80
CA GLY A 166 3.43 7.55 -5.83
C GLY A 166 4.34 6.40 -5.39
N ALA A 167 4.07 5.22 -5.90
CA ALA A 167 4.89 4.04 -5.70
C ALA A 167 4.89 3.14 -6.93
N ASP A 168 6.03 2.45 -7.13
CA ASP A 168 6.08 1.24 -7.93
C ASP A 168 6.21 0.05 -6.97
N ALA A 169 5.42 -0.99 -7.22
CA ALA A 169 5.46 -2.20 -6.41
C ALA A 169 5.48 -3.46 -7.30
N SER A 170 6.12 -4.49 -6.80
CA SER A 170 6.24 -5.77 -7.48
C SER A 170 5.90 -6.95 -6.57
N GLY A 171 5.51 -8.07 -7.17
CA GLY A 171 5.21 -9.31 -6.46
C GLY A 171 4.91 -10.44 -7.43
N SER A 172 4.64 -11.62 -6.87
CA SER A 172 4.21 -12.75 -7.69
C SER A 172 3.28 -13.68 -6.91
N PHE A 173 2.44 -14.39 -7.62
CA PHE A 173 1.59 -15.44 -7.06
C PHE A 173 1.33 -16.55 -8.08
N ASP A 174 0.96 -17.74 -7.59
CA ASP A 174 0.49 -18.85 -8.42
C ASP A 174 -1.01 -18.70 -8.68
N ARG A 175 -1.41 -18.48 -9.96
CA ARG A 175 -2.81 -18.34 -10.36
C ARG A 175 -3.61 -19.63 -10.21
N ALA A 176 -2.95 -20.80 -10.21
CA ALA A 176 -3.63 -22.06 -9.96
C ALA A 176 -4.18 -22.14 -8.53
N ALA A 177 -3.54 -21.46 -7.56
CA ALA A 177 -4.04 -21.35 -6.19
C ALA A 177 -5.37 -20.58 -6.08
N PHE A 178 -5.75 -19.84 -7.13
CA PHE A 178 -7.03 -19.14 -7.27
C PHE A 178 -8.00 -19.85 -8.22
N GLY A 179 -7.68 -21.09 -8.64
CA GLY A 179 -8.50 -21.87 -9.56
C GLY A 179 -8.35 -21.50 -11.04
N ILE A 180 -7.41 -20.62 -11.39
CA ILE A 180 -7.15 -20.19 -12.76
C ILE A 180 -6.07 -21.10 -13.38
N THR A 181 -6.48 -22.25 -13.92
CA THR A 181 -5.57 -23.31 -14.40
C THR A 181 -5.48 -23.40 -15.92
N VAL A 182 -6.01 -22.43 -16.64
CA VAL A 182 -5.97 -22.41 -18.12
C VAL A 182 -4.54 -22.51 -18.62
N GLY A 183 -4.33 -23.37 -19.61
CA GLY A 183 -3.01 -23.62 -20.19
C GLY A 183 -2.11 -24.60 -19.42
N GLN A 184 -2.41 -24.94 -18.16
CA GLN A 184 -1.57 -25.83 -17.33
C GLN A 184 -1.29 -27.17 -18.01
N LYS A 185 -2.30 -27.79 -18.63
CA LYS A 185 -2.16 -29.06 -19.37
C LYS A 185 -1.28 -28.94 -20.61
N PHE A 186 -1.02 -27.74 -21.07
CA PHE A 186 -0.18 -27.42 -22.23
C PHE A 186 1.21 -26.92 -21.83
N GLY A 187 1.55 -26.98 -20.53
CA GLY A 187 2.88 -26.59 -20.03
C GLY A 187 3.06 -25.12 -19.74
N PHE A 188 1.98 -24.33 -19.69
CA PHE A 188 2.08 -22.95 -19.20
C PHE A 188 2.50 -22.94 -17.73
N LYS A 189 3.39 -22.03 -17.36
CA LYS A 189 3.66 -21.72 -15.96
C LYS A 189 2.44 -21.06 -15.33
N MET A 190 2.21 -21.33 -14.06
CA MET A 190 1.07 -20.79 -13.34
C MET A 190 1.42 -19.48 -12.60
N ASP A 191 2.70 -19.13 -12.56
CA ASP A 191 3.16 -17.91 -11.92
C ASP A 191 2.68 -16.68 -12.68
N VAL A 192 2.19 -15.69 -11.94
CA VAL A 192 1.87 -14.35 -12.38
C VAL A 192 2.85 -13.38 -11.70
N THR A 193 3.56 -12.59 -12.49
CA THR A 193 4.38 -11.48 -11.96
C THR A 193 3.58 -10.20 -12.02
N LEU A 194 3.55 -9.46 -10.91
CA LEU A 194 2.91 -8.16 -10.80
C LEU A 194 3.93 -7.03 -10.96
N ARG A 195 3.56 -6.00 -11.71
CA ARG A 195 4.25 -4.73 -11.87
C ARG A 195 3.22 -3.63 -11.68
N ILE A 196 3.22 -2.98 -10.54
CA ILE A 196 2.14 -2.09 -10.13
C ILE A 196 2.68 -0.68 -10.07
N GLN A 197 2.14 0.19 -10.91
CA GLN A 197 2.25 1.64 -10.77
C GLN A 197 1.03 2.12 -9.99
N VAL A 198 1.23 2.95 -8.98
CA VAL A 198 0.15 3.54 -8.18
C VAL A 198 0.48 4.98 -7.81
N GLU A 199 -0.50 5.85 -7.95
CA GLU A 199 -0.49 7.19 -7.37
C GLU A 199 -1.73 7.39 -6.50
N ALA A 200 -1.56 8.13 -5.41
CA ALA A 200 -2.62 8.39 -4.45
C ALA A 200 -2.62 9.86 -4.02
N ILE A 201 -3.80 10.46 -4.02
CA ILE A 201 -4.01 11.89 -3.75
C ILE A 201 -4.54 12.02 -2.34
N LYS A 202 -3.89 12.86 -1.53
CA LYS A 202 -4.35 13.15 -0.17
C LYS A 202 -5.80 13.61 -0.18
N THR A 203 -6.63 12.97 0.64
CA THR A 203 -8.02 13.39 0.84
C THR A 203 -8.06 14.78 1.50
N GLU A 204 -9.10 15.56 1.21
CA GLU A 204 -9.32 16.81 1.93
C GLU A 204 -9.72 16.51 3.37
N PRO A 205 -9.34 17.40 4.32
CA PRO A 205 -9.71 17.23 5.73
C PRO A 205 -11.20 17.41 5.94
#